data_96a232a71064412783d93d24e26ce1c3
#
_entry.id   96a232a71064412783d93d24e26ce1c3
#
_cell.length_a   1.000
_cell.length_b   1.000
_cell.length_c   1.000
_cell.angle_alpha   90.00
_cell.angle_beta   90.00
_cell.angle_gamma   90.00
#
_symmetry.space_group_name_H-M   'P 1'
#
loop_
_entity.id
_entity.type
_entity.pdbx_description
1 polymer ?
#
loop_
_entity_poly.entity_id
_entity_poly.type
_entity_poly.pdbx_seq_one_letter_code
_entity_poly.pdbx_strand_id
1 'polypeptide(L)'
;YKKGDYKGKIGIVQSLEYKYPYNENKLEDIIAAKNEDVLQNQFLLDATFLGYYSDETLKIAQKLCALNQGMLDIEESDLEIMKKAAKENDYLGMNYYQSRFIQAYDGENDIHHNGTGEKGTSRFRLKGVGERMNKEGIDRTDWDWLIHPESMFDMLVRIKQQYPQY
;
A
#
# COMPACT_ATOMS: atom_id res chain seq x y z
N TYR A 1 23.05 -2.01 -13.39
CA TYR A 1 23.67 -0.82 -12.82
C TYR A 1 24.88 -1.19 -11.96
N LYS A 2 24.73 -1.97 -10.89
CA LYS A 2 25.82 -2.33 -9.96
C LYS A 2 26.96 -3.18 -10.60
N LYS A 3 26.73 -3.78 -11.76
CA LYS A 3 27.78 -4.49 -12.54
C LYS A 3 28.62 -3.57 -13.43
N GLY A 4 28.17 -2.33 -13.64
CA GLY A 4 28.92 -1.29 -14.34
C GLY A 4 29.78 -0.49 -13.37
N ASP A 5 30.75 0.26 -13.89
CA ASP A 5 31.62 1.16 -13.08
C ASP A 5 30.90 2.50 -12.79
N TYR A 6 29.63 2.41 -12.34
CA TYR A 6 28.84 3.59 -11.97
C TYR A 6 28.94 3.84 -10.47
N LYS A 7 29.22 5.07 -10.09
CA LYS A 7 29.40 5.52 -8.69
C LYS A 7 28.16 6.17 -8.07
N GLY A 8 27.06 6.26 -8.82
CA GLY A 8 25.81 6.86 -8.33
C GLY A 8 25.07 5.93 -7.37
N LYS A 9 24.11 6.50 -6.65
CA LYS A 9 23.14 5.76 -5.83
C LYS A 9 21.97 5.29 -6.69
N ILE A 10 21.40 4.13 -6.34
CA ILE A 10 20.20 3.61 -6.97
C ILE A 10 19.17 3.25 -5.91
N GLY A 11 17.90 3.57 -6.17
CA GLY A 11 16.80 3.23 -5.29
C GLY A 11 15.52 3.04 -6.06
N ILE A 12 14.53 2.49 -5.39
CA ILE A 12 13.18 2.29 -5.93
C ILE A 12 12.29 3.50 -5.58
N VAL A 13 11.36 3.82 -6.47
CA VAL A 13 10.29 4.79 -6.20
C VAL A 13 8.98 4.02 -6.05
N GLN A 14 8.27 4.24 -4.96
CA GLN A 14 6.97 3.62 -4.68
C GLN A 14 5.90 4.68 -4.49
N SER A 15 4.68 4.41 -4.98
CA SER A 15 3.51 5.22 -4.71
C SER A 15 2.82 4.69 -3.47
N LEU A 16 2.84 5.47 -2.40
CA LEU A 16 2.32 5.09 -1.10
C LEU A 16 1.15 5.99 -0.71
N GLU A 17 0.20 5.43 0.00
CA GLU A 17 -0.98 6.13 0.53
C GLU A 17 -1.25 5.63 1.94
N TYR A 18 -1.32 6.51 2.94
CA TYR A 18 -1.70 6.11 4.30
C TYR A 18 -3.16 5.67 4.35
N LYS A 19 -3.44 4.57 5.05
CA LYS A 19 -4.77 3.96 5.15
C LYS A 19 -5.33 4.18 6.54
N TYR A 20 -6.39 4.99 6.62
CA TYR A 20 -7.15 5.22 7.85
C TYR A 20 -8.42 4.36 7.84
N PRO A 21 -8.84 3.81 8.98
CA PRO A 21 -10.19 3.27 9.09
C PRO A 21 -11.21 4.41 8.89
N TYR A 22 -12.29 4.16 8.15
CA TYR A 22 -13.35 5.14 7.98
C TYR A 22 -13.99 5.51 9.32
N ASN A 23 -14.21 4.50 10.16
CA ASN A 23 -14.60 4.66 11.55
C ASN A 23 -13.57 3.97 12.46
N GLU A 24 -12.81 4.77 13.20
CA GLU A 24 -11.74 4.29 14.09
C GLU A 24 -12.24 3.49 15.32
N ASN A 25 -13.54 3.59 15.64
CA ASN A 25 -14.18 2.84 16.71
C ASN A 25 -14.81 1.52 16.21
N LYS A 26 -14.71 1.22 14.92
CA LYS A 26 -15.27 0.01 14.31
C LYS A 26 -14.15 -0.96 13.93
N LEU A 27 -14.11 -2.11 14.58
CA LEU A 27 -13.04 -3.09 14.39
C LEU A 27 -12.93 -3.56 12.93
N GLU A 28 -14.05 -3.73 12.25
CA GLU A 28 -14.09 -4.16 10.86
C GLU A 28 -13.42 -3.14 9.93
N ASP A 29 -13.60 -1.84 10.18
CA ASP A 29 -12.98 -0.78 9.38
C ASP A 29 -11.46 -0.71 9.66
N ILE A 30 -11.05 -0.92 10.92
CA ILE A 30 -9.63 -1.02 11.30
C ILE A 30 -8.96 -2.20 10.57
N ILE A 31 -9.61 -3.36 10.55
CA ILE A 31 -9.11 -4.54 9.84
C ILE A 31 -9.06 -4.28 8.32
N ALA A 32 -10.07 -3.64 7.76
CA ALA A 32 -10.12 -3.32 6.34
C ALA A 32 -8.98 -2.37 5.95
N ALA A 33 -8.77 -1.30 6.72
CA ALA A 33 -7.66 -0.37 6.48
C ALA A 33 -6.30 -1.08 6.54
N LYS A 34 -6.10 -1.98 7.51
CA LYS A 34 -4.89 -2.78 7.63
C LYS A 34 -4.70 -3.71 6.42
N ASN A 35 -5.76 -4.38 5.97
CA ASN A 35 -5.69 -5.28 4.81
C ASN A 35 -5.32 -4.53 3.53
N GLU A 36 -5.91 -3.36 3.29
CA GLU A 36 -5.55 -2.54 2.13
C GLU A 36 -4.12 -2.00 2.25
N ASP A 37 -3.69 -1.63 3.44
CA ASP A 37 -2.34 -1.16 3.68
C ASP A 37 -1.30 -2.26 3.40
N VAL A 38 -1.54 -3.49 3.86
CA VAL A 38 -0.68 -4.62 3.53
C VAL A 38 -0.60 -4.84 2.02
N LEU A 39 -1.74 -4.83 1.33
CA LEU A 39 -1.79 -5.08 -0.11
C LEU A 39 -1.06 -4.00 -0.93
N GLN A 40 -1.23 -2.72 -0.58
CA GLN A 40 -0.72 -1.61 -1.39
C GLN A 40 0.62 -1.05 -0.94
N ASN A 41 0.89 -1.07 0.35
CA ASN A 41 2.11 -0.48 0.90
C ASN A 41 3.08 -1.53 1.43
N GLN A 42 2.65 -2.32 2.42
CA GLN A 42 3.57 -3.16 3.17
C GLN A 42 4.17 -4.28 2.31
N PHE A 43 3.40 -4.86 1.39
CA PHE A 43 3.90 -5.89 0.48
C PHE A 43 5.09 -5.38 -0.35
N LEU A 44 5.04 -4.14 -0.81
CA LEU A 44 6.13 -3.50 -1.55
C LEU A 44 7.29 -3.07 -0.64
N LEU A 45 6.97 -2.53 0.54
CA LEU A 45 7.98 -2.03 1.49
C LEU A 45 8.77 -3.18 2.12
N ASP A 46 8.13 -4.31 2.48
CA ASP A 46 8.82 -5.50 2.98
C ASP A 46 9.84 -6.00 1.94
N ALA A 47 9.42 -6.14 0.68
CA ALA A 47 10.31 -6.54 -0.41
C ALA A 47 11.49 -5.58 -0.58
N THR A 48 11.25 -4.27 -0.44
CA THR A 48 12.26 -3.23 -0.64
C THR A 48 13.27 -3.15 0.50
N PHE A 49 12.79 -3.19 1.74
CA PHE A 49 13.63 -2.97 2.92
C PHE A 49 14.13 -4.25 3.56
N LEU A 50 13.29 -5.29 3.63
CA LEU A 50 13.66 -6.54 4.29
C LEU A 50 14.27 -7.55 3.31
N GLY A 51 13.85 -7.51 2.04
CA GLY A 51 14.18 -8.53 1.05
C GLY A 51 13.50 -9.87 1.31
N TYR A 52 12.44 -9.84 2.11
CA TYR A 52 11.51 -10.94 2.38
C TYR A 52 10.17 -10.34 2.84
N TYR A 53 9.14 -11.16 2.88
CA TYR A 53 7.86 -10.76 3.44
C TYR A 53 7.76 -11.21 4.90
N SER A 54 7.26 -10.33 5.78
CA SER A 54 6.93 -10.71 7.15
C SER A 54 5.81 -11.76 7.17
N ASP A 55 5.75 -12.58 8.24
CA ASP A 55 4.69 -13.58 8.40
C ASP A 55 3.30 -12.95 8.36
N GLU A 56 3.15 -11.75 8.92
CA GLU A 56 1.89 -11.01 8.89
C GLU A 56 1.51 -10.62 7.45
N THR A 57 2.46 -10.08 6.67
CA THR A 57 2.26 -9.71 5.27
C THR A 57 1.83 -10.92 4.45
N LEU A 58 2.54 -12.04 4.57
CA LEU A 58 2.19 -13.27 3.85
C LEU A 58 0.82 -13.79 4.23
N LYS A 59 0.51 -13.86 5.52
CA LYS A 59 -0.77 -14.36 6.02
C LYS A 59 -1.95 -13.54 5.48
N ILE A 60 -1.84 -12.22 5.49
CA ILE A 60 -2.89 -11.33 5.00
C ILE A 60 -2.99 -11.45 3.47
N ALA A 61 -1.86 -11.40 2.75
CA ALA A 61 -1.85 -11.50 1.30
C ALA A 61 -2.44 -12.84 0.80
N GLN A 62 -2.06 -13.96 1.40
CA GLN A 62 -2.61 -15.28 1.09
C GLN A 62 -4.12 -15.34 1.33
N LYS A 63 -4.59 -14.80 2.49
CA LYS A 63 -6.01 -14.72 2.79
C LYS A 63 -6.78 -13.92 1.75
N LEU A 64 -6.24 -12.75 1.35
CA LEU A 64 -6.90 -11.89 0.35
C LEU A 64 -6.92 -12.54 -1.03
N CYS A 65 -5.84 -13.20 -1.44
CA CYS A 65 -5.81 -13.98 -2.67
C CYS A 65 -6.89 -15.08 -2.66
N ALA A 66 -6.95 -15.88 -1.60
CA ALA A 66 -7.92 -16.96 -1.48
C ALA A 66 -9.38 -16.46 -1.52
N LEU A 67 -9.68 -15.34 -0.84
CA LEU A 67 -11.02 -14.72 -0.85
C LEU A 67 -11.43 -14.23 -2.25
N ASN A 68 -10.46 -13.92 -3.11
CA ASN A 68 -10.67 -13.43 -4.47
C ASN A 68 -10.34 -14.48 -5.53
N GLN A 69 -10.38 -15.76 -5.18
CA GLN A 69 -10.16 -16.91 -6.09
C GLN A 69 -8.78 -16.89 -6.76
N GLY A 70 -7.82 -16.22 -6.13
CA GLY A 70 -6.43 -16.17 -6.55
C GLY A 70 -5.52 -17.01 -5.66
N MET A 71 -4.28 -17.14 -6.08
CA MET A 71 -3.20 -17.79 -5.33
C MET A 71 -2.01 -16.86 -5.30
N LEU A 72 -1.36 -16.77 -4.16
CA LEU A 72 -0.07 -16.11 -4.04
C LEU A 72 1.01 -17.18 -4.23
N ASP A 73 1.69 -17.09 -5.36
CA ASP A 73 2.79 -17.98 -5.72
C ASP A 73 4.11 -17.21 -5.57
N ILE A 74 4.99 -17.68 -4.69
CA ILE A 74 6.30 -17.09 -4.41
C ILE A 74 7.31 -18.23 -4.42
N GLU A 75 8.20 -18.21 -5.38
CA GLU A 75 9.27 -19.19 -5.50
C GLU A 75 10.49 -18.80 -4.64
N GLU A 76 11.32 -19.78 -4.32
CA GLU A 76 12.57 -19.54 -3.58
C GLU A 76 13.52 -18.61 -4.36
N SER A 77 13.51 -18.70 -5.68
CA SER A 77 14.26 -17.82 -6.58
C SER A 77 13.85 -16.34 -6.44
N ASP A 78 12.55 -16.08 -6.21
CA ASP A 78 12.03 -14.72 -6.00
C ASP A 78 12.59 -14.13 -4.70
N LEU A 79 12.61 -14.93 -3.63
CA LEU A 79 13.14 -14.51 -2.34
C LEU A 79 14.64 -14.21 -2.41
N GLU A 80 15.41 -14.98 -3.17
CA GLU A 80 16.84 -14.72 -3.39
C GLU A 80 17.07 -13.40 -4.14
N ILE A 81 16.26 -13.14 -5.18
CA ILE A 81 16.32 -11.89 -5.94
C ILE A 81 15.96 -10.70 -5.04
N MET A 82 14.88 -10.81 -4.27
CA MET A 82 14.43 -9.77 -3.34
C MET A 82 15.49 -9.45 -2.29
N LYS A 83 16.07 -10.46 -1.66
CA LYS A 83 17.11 -10.30 -0.64
C LYS A 83 18.34 -9.59 -1.20
N LYS A 84 18.71 -9.89 -2.44
CA LYS A 84 19.82 -9.22 -3.13
C LYS A 84 19.44 -7.77 -3.47
N ALA A 85 18.26 -7.54 -4.01
CA ALA A 85 17.78 -6.21 -4.39
C ALA A 85 17.71 -5.27 -3.17
N ALA A 86 17.17 -5.75 -2.03
CA ALA A 86 17.11 -4.98 -0.79
C ALA A 86 18.48 -4.53 -0.30
N LYS A 87 19.50 -5.40 -0.38
CA LYS A 87 20.89 -5.05 0.00
C LYS A 87 21.53 -4.00 -0.91
N GLU A 88 21.12 -3.97 -2.17
CA GLU A 88 21.68 -3.06 -3.18
C GLU A 88 20.87 -1.77 -3.33
N ASN A 89 19.75 -1.63 -2.60
CA ASN A 89 18.90 -0.46 -2.61
C ASN A 89 19.49 0.64 -1.71
N ASP A 90 19.85 1.78 -2.30
CA ASP A 90 20.51 2.86 -1.58
C ASP A 90 19.52 3.85 -0.93
N TYR A 91 18.28 3.94 -1.44
CA TYR A 91 17.23 4.83 -0.93
C TYR A 91 15.83 4.43 -1.39
N LEU A 92 14.82 4.89 -0.69
CA LEU A 92 13.42 4.85 -1.12
C LEU A 92 13.01 6.23 -1.62
N GLY A 93 12.55 6.32 -2.86
CA GLY A 93 11.77 7.44 -3.36
C GLY A 93 10.29 7.21 -3.09
N MET A 94 9.58 8.23 -2.64
CA MET A 94 8.16 8.13 -2.35
C MET A 94 7.35 9.11 -3.19
N ASN A 95 6.40 8.60 -3.96
CA ASN A 95 5.29 9.38 -4.49
C ASN A 95 4.14 9.33 -3.50
N TYR A 96 3.70 10.49 -3.02
CA TYR A 96 2.60 10.60 -2.08
C TYR A 96 1.61 11.65 -2.56
N TYR A 97 0.40 11.22 -2.91
CA TYR A 97 -0.61 12.11 -3.47
C TYR A 97 -1.76 12.38 -2.52
N GLN A 98 -2.14 11.39 -1.73
CA GLN A 98 -3.29 11.44 -0.83
C GLN A 98 -3.28 10.29 0.17
N SER A 99 -4.15 10.34 1.16
CA SER A 99 -4.53 9.23 2.03
C SER A 99 -5.82 8.57 1.57
N ARG A 100 -6.18 7.45 2.20
CA ARG A 100 -7.45 6.76 1.97
C ARG A 100 -8.14 6.47 3.29
N PHE A 101 -9.46 6.62 3.31
CA PHE A 101 -10.32 6.16 4.39
C PHE A 101 -11.03 4.89 3.93
N ILE A 102 -10.88 3.82 4.71
CA ILE A 102 -11.29 2.48 4.32
C ILE A 102 -12.42 2.01 5.23
N GLN A 103 -13.54 1.68 4.63
CA GLN A 103 -14.67 1.03 5.26
C GLN A 103 -14.66 -0.46 4.96
N ALA A 104 -15.07 -1.28 5.91
CA ALA A 104 -15.22 -2.72 5.69
C ALA A 104 -16.24 -2.99 4.58
N TYR A 105 -15.93 -3.97 3.73
CA TYR A 105 -16.76 -4.34 2.59
C TYR A 105 -16.71 -5.85 2.36
N ASP A 106 -17.87 -6.48 2.19
CA ASP A 106 -18.03 -7.93 2.01
C ASP A 106 -18.78 -8.30 0.73
N GLY A 107 -19.16 -7.30 -0.08
CA GLY A 107 -19.85 -7.50 -1.34
C GLY A 107 -18.93 -7.96 -2.48
N GLU A 108 -19.47 -7.98 -3.69
CA GLU A 108 -18.74 -8.33 -4.91
C GLU A 108 -17.70 -7.26 -5.26
N ASN A 109 -16.60 -7.69 -5.90
CA ASN A 109 -15.54 -6.77 -6.31
C ASN A 109 -16.07 -5.75 -7.33
N ASP A 110 -15.84 -4.47 -7.08
CA ASP A 110 -16.19 -3.36 -7.99
C ASP A 110 -15.03 -2.35 -8.02
N ILE A 111 -14.15 -2.54 -9.00
CA ILE A 111 -13.02 -1.64 -9.21
C ILE A 111 -13.23 -0.91 -10.54
N HIS A 112 -13.40 0.41 -10.44
CA HIS A 112 -13.57 1.28 -11.59
C HIS A 112 -12.65 2.49 -11.48
N HIS A 113 -11.74 2.61 -12.44
CA HIS A 113 -10.92 3.80 -12.60
C HIS A 113 -11.48 4.68 -13.70
N ASN A 114 -11.88 5.90 -13.34
CA ASN A 114 -12.26 6.88 -14.33
C ASN A 114 -11.03 7.66 -14.80
N GLY A 115 -10.49 7.29 -15.95
CA GLY A 115 -9.37 7.97 -16.60
C GLY A 115 -9.69 9.38 -17.14
N THR A 116 -10.97 9.77 -17.17
CA THR A 116 -11.39 11.10 -17.65
C THR A 116 -11.35 12.14 -16.53
N GLY A 117 -11.18 11.74 -15.27
CA GLY A 117 -11.12 12.65 -14.14
C GLY A 117 -12.47 13.19 -13.66
N GLU A 118 -13.58 12.57 -14.08
CA GLU A 118 -14.91 12.94 -13.56
C GLU A 118 -15.04 12.60 -12.09
N LYS A 119 -15.31 13.62 -11.24
CA LYS A 119 -15.39 13.47 -9.79
C LYS A 119 -16.42 12.44 -9.35
N GLY A 120 -16.08 11.63 -8.36
CA GLY A 120 -16.98 10.67 -7.71
C GLY A 120 -17.29 9.42 -8.53
N THR A 121 -16.65 9.22 -9.69
CA THR A 121 -16.93 8.07 -10.54
C THR A 121 -15.93 6.92 -10.37
N SER A 122 -14.76 7.16 -9.79
CA SER A 122 -13.82 6.10 -9.42
C SER A 122 -14.32 5.35 -8.19
N ARG A 123 -14.34 4.03 -8.26
CA ARG A 123 -14.72 3.14 -7.16
C ARG A 123 -13.61 2.13 -6.91
N PHE A 124 -13.39 1.83 -5.65
CA PHE A 124 -12.53 0.74 -5.24
C PHE A 124 -13.23 -0.02 -4.11
N ARG A 125 -13.76 -1.19 -4.45
CA ARG A 125 -14.39 -2.14 -3.55
C ARG A 125 -13.78 -3.50 -3.81
N LEU A 126 -13.11 -4.04 -2.83
CA LEU A 126 -12.47 -5.34 -2.94
C LEU A 126 -12.79 -6.18 -1.72
N LYS A 127 -13.36 -7.36 -1.97
CA LYS A 127 -13.78 -8.30 -0.94
C LYS A 127 -12.62 -8.65 0.01
N GLY A 128 -12.84 -8.45 1.30
CA GLY A 128 -11.85 -8.69 2.35
C GLY A 128 -10.79 -7.60 2.51
N VAL A 129 -10.71 -6.65 1.57
CA VAL A 129 -9.85 -5.46 1.66
C VAL A 129 -10.63 -4.28 2.18
N GLY A 130 -11.72 -3.90 1.51
CA GLY A 130 -12.56 -2.80 1.92
C GLY A 130 -13.07 -1.95 0.76
N GLU A 131 -13.75 -0.87 1.10
CA GLU A 131 -14.21 0.17 0.19
C GLU A 131 -13.54 1.49 0.55
N ARG A 132 -13.02 2.21 -0.46
CA ARG A 132 -12.46 3.55 -0.29
C ARG A 132 -13.56 4.58 -0.21
N MET A 133 -13.58 5.32 0.90
CA MET A 133 -14.60 6.32 1.22
C MET A 133 -14.02 7.73 1.19
N ASN A 134 -14.86 8.68 0.83
CA ASN A 134 -14.59 10.08 1.09
C ASN A 134 -14.88 10.39 2.56
N LYS A 135 -14.06 11.20 3.20
CA LYS A 135 -14.24 11.60 4.60
C LYS A 135 -14.83 13.00 4.66
N GLU A 136 -15.93 13.16 5.39
CA GLU A 136 -16.54 14.46 5.64
C GLU A 136 -15.54 15.40 6.35
N GLY A 137 -15.52 16.67 5.95
CA GLY A 137 -14.60 17.66 6.51
C GLY A 137 -13.19 17.66 5.92
N ILE A 138 -12.89 16.77 4.96
CA ILE A 138 -11.62 16.79 4.22
C ILE A 138 -11.88 17.28 2.79
N ASP A 139 -11.22 18.37 2.43
CA ASP A 139 -11.28 18.93 1.09
C ASP A 139 -10.67 18.03 0.04
N ARG A 140 -11.04 18.25 -1.23
CA ARG A 140 -10.55 17.47 -2.36
C ARG A 140 -10.08 18.37 -3.48
N THR A 141 -9.06 17.90 -4.20
CA THR A 141 -8.58 18.53 -5.43
C THR A 141 -9.62 18.40 -6.56
N ASP A 142 -9.36 19.05 -7.71
CA ASP A 142 -10.17 18.89 -8.92
C ASP A 142 -10.13 17.44 -9.48
N TRP A 143 -9.10 16.67 -9.15
CA TRP A 143 -8.97 15.23 -9.45
C TRP A 143 -9.63 14.32 -8.44
N ASP A 144 -10.39 14.86 -7.50
CA ASP A 144 -11.06 14.13 -6.42
C ASP A 144 -10.11 13.46 -5.40
N TRP A 145 -8.88 13.95 -5.31
CA TRP A 145 -7.91 13.49 -4.34
C TRP A 145 -8.06 14.23 -3.02
N LEU A 146 -7.97 13.50 -1.90
CA LEU A 146 -8.09 14.08 -0.57
C LEU A 146 -6.91 15.02 -0.27
N ILE A 147 -7.23 16.22 0.21
CA ILE A 147 -6.24 17.20 0.70
C ILE A 147 -6.07 16.95 2.21
N HIS A 148 -5.14 16.06 2.57
CA HIS A 148 -4.89 15.61 3.94
C HIS A 148 -3.38 15.53 4.20
N PRO A 149 -2.70 16.66 4.38
CA PRO A 149 -1.23 16.72 4.46
C PRO A 149 -0.65 15.99 5.67
N GLU A 150 -1.37 15.92 6.79
CA GLU A 150 -0.97 15.20 8.00
C GLU A 150 -0.71 13.72 7.73
N SER A 151 -1.41 13.15 6.76
CA SER A 151 -1.26 11.74 6.40
C SER A 151 0.12 11.39 5.81
N MET A 152 0.82 12.36 5.23
CA MET A 152 2.20 12.17 4.78
C MET A 152 3.14 12.01 5.99
N PHE A 153 2.93 12.80 7.03
CA PHE A 153 3.67 12.67 8.29
C PHE A 153 3.43 11.29 8.90
N ASP A 154 2.18 10.85 8.99
CA ASP A 154 1.82 9.53 9.53
C ASP A 154 2.47 8.40 8.72
N MET A 155 2.52 8.51 7.39
CA MET A 155 3.21 7.54 6.52
C MET A 155 4.71 7.48 6.81
N LEU A 156 5.37 8.62 6.94
CA LEU A 156 6.81 8.68 7.22
C LEU A 156 7.13 8.11 8.61
N VAL A 157 6.34 8.46 9.62
CA VAL A 157 6.47 7.91 10.98
C VAL A 157 6.28 6.40 10.98
N ARG A 158 5.26 5.90 10.29
CA ARG A 158 5.00 4.47 10.14
C ARG A 158 6.18 3.74 9.49
N ILE A 159 6.70 4.26 8.37
CA ILE A 159 7.87 3.67 7.69
C ILE A 159 9.07 3.62 8.65
N LYS A 160 9.35 4.72 9.36
CA LYS A 160 10.47 4.77 10.32
C LYS A 160 10.29 3.80 11.49
N GLN A 161 9.07 3.60 11.97
CA GLN A 161 8.79 2.65 13.06
C GLN A 161 8.89 1.20 12.59
N GLN A 162 8.43 0.90 11.39
CA GLN A 162 8.40 -0.46 10.84
C GLN A 162 9.76 -0.90 10.30
N TYR A 163 10.52 0.04 9.75
CA TYR A 163 11.85 -0.20 9.15
C TYR A 163 12.91 0.72 9.79
N PRO A 164 13.20 0.57 11.10
CA PRO A 164 14.05 1.52 11.86
C PRO A 164 15.51 1.57 11.42
N GLN A 165 15.96 0.57 10.66
CA GLN A 165 17.33 0.48 10.14
C GLN A 165 17.59 1.39 8.93
N TYR A 166 16.55 2.02 8.37
CA TYR A 166 16.62 2.90 7.20
C TYR A 166 16.30 4.37 7.51
#